data_6772cd77b53360ad4dd122c63bdbac08
#
_entry.id   6772cd77b53360ad4dd122c63bdbac08
#
_cell.length_a   1.000
_cell.length_b   1.000
_cell.length_c   1.000
_cell.angle_alpha   90.00
_cell.angle_beta   90.00
_cell.angle_gamma   90.00
#
_symmetry.space_group_name_H-M   'P 1'
#
loop_
_entity.id
_entity.type
_entity.pdbx_description
1 polymer ?
#
loop_
_entity_poly.entity_id
_entity_poly.type
_entity_poly.pdbx_seq_one_letter_code
_entity_poly.pdbx_strand_id
1 'polypeptide(L)'
;MTAFIRTNGYAVNPRAILNDPWLSQLFADAPARTAQAEIRLDVEETPDSYLVRADLPGVAKDQIQVEINEDVVKISVEYKREATADAKSLRSERASGSASRSIRQPLAVDAAKADAKHVDGVLQLTLPKQAPSTKRLTIN
;
A
#
# COMPACT_ATOMS: atom_id res chain seq x y z
N MET A 1 -24.87 -36.77 14.63
CA MET A 1 -25.01 -36.27 16.00
C MET A 1 -25.19 -34.76 15.95
N THR A 2 -26.35 -34.28 16.34
CA THR A 2 -26.63 -32.83 16.30
C THR A 2 -26.26 -32.24 17.67
N ALA A 3 -25.28 -31.35 17.70
CA ALA A 3 -24.89 -30.67 18.92
C ALA A 3 -25.83 -29.47 19.15
N PHE A 4 -26.44 -29.42 20.34
CA PHE A 4 -27.25 -28.28 20.76
C PHE A 4 -26.51 -27.49 21.84
N ILE A 5 -26.40 -26.21 21.63
CA ILE A 5 -25.90 -25.27 22.65
C ILE A 5 -27.07 -24.74 23.40
N ARG A 6 -27.12 -24.98 24.71
CA ARG A 6 -28.17 -24.44 25.61
C ARG A 6 -27.71 -23.10 26.20
N THR A 7 -28.40 -22.04 25.84
CA THR A 7 -28.32 -20.77 26.53
C THR A 7 -29.71 -20.37 26.98
N ASN A 8 -29.87 -20.07 28.26
CA ASN A 8 -31.16 -19.61 28.88
C ASN A 8 -32.38 -20.47 28.61
N GLY A 9 -32.23 -21.81 28.55
CA GLY A 9 -33.35 -22.73 28.47
C GLY A 9 -33.89 -23.00 27.05
N TYR A 10 -33.41 -22.36 26.05
CA TYR A 10 -33.77 -22.62 24.64
C TYR A 10 -32.70 -23.38 23.93
N ALA A 11 -33.07 -24.46 23.25
CA ALA A 11 -32.18 -25.20 22.39
C ALA A 11 -32.07 -24.50 21.01
N VAL A 12 -30.92 -23.95 20.70
CA VAL A 12 -30.67 -23.31 19.39
C VAL A 12 -29.94 -24.27 18.48
N ASN A 13 -30.47 -24.48 17.29
CA ASN A 13 -29.83 -25.29 16.27
C ASN A 13 -28.72 -24.45 15.61
N PRO A 14 -27.43 -24.88 15.71
CA PRO A 14 -26.34 -24.11 15.14
C PRO A 14 -26.45 -23.89 13.63
N ARG A 15 -27.13 -24.77 12.90
CA ARG A 15 -27.36 -24.63 11.46
C ARG A 15 -28.44 -23.58 11.13
N ALA A 16 -29.36 -23.33 12.06
CA ALA A 16 -30.40 -22.32 11.86
C ALA A 16 -29.83 -20.90 11.99
N ILE A 17 -28.81 -20.72 12.83
CA ILE A 17 -28.14 -19.41 13.04
C ILE A 17 -27.39 -18.98 11.77
N LEU A 18 -26.80 -19.93 11.03
CA LEU A 18 -26.03 -19.61 9.80
C LEU A 18 -26.93 -19.21 8.62
N ASN A 19 -28.23 -19.52 8.69
CA ASN A 19 -29.22 -19.19 7.66
C ASN A 19 -30.11 -17.99 8.03
N ASP A 20 -29.81 -17.33 9.12
CA ASP A 20 -30.61 -16.20 9.58
C ASP A 20 -30.32 -14.96 8.71
N PRO A 21 -31.37 -14.33 8.14
CA PRO A 21 -31.19 -13.18 7.23
C PRO A 21 -30.43 -12.00 7.87
N TRP A 22 -30.56 -11.81 9.18
CA TRP A 22 -29.86 -10.70 9.86
C TRP A 22 -28.35 -10.96 9.96
N LEU A 23 -27.93 -12.22 10.11
CA LEU A 23 -26.52 -12.59 10.16
C LEU A 23 -25.86 -12.46 8.78
N SER A 24 -26.57 -12.84 7.72
CA SER A 24 -26.09 -12.66 6.35
C SER A 24 -25.95 -11.18 6.01
N GLN A 25 -26.83 -10.32 6.57
CA GLN A 25 -26.75 -8.87 6.38
C GLN A 25 -25.57 -8.24 7.13
N LEU A 26 -25.20 -8.81 8.28
CA LEU A 26 -24.04 -8.38 9.05
C LEU A 26 -22.71 -8.66 8.33
N PHE A 27 -22.70 -9.72 7.50
CA PHE A 27 -21.52 -10.07 6.66
C PHE A 27 -21.62 -9.53 5.24
N ALA A 28 -22.81 -9.16 4.77
CA ALA A 28 -23.00 -8.55 3.46
C ALA A 28 -22.47 -7.11 3.37
N ASP A 29 -22.46 -6.40 4.51
CA ASP A 29 -21.85 -5.07 4.63
C ASP A 29 -20.36 -5.10 5.01
N ALA A 30 -19.76 -6.26 5.15
CA ALA A 30 -18.32 -6.32 5.13
C ALA A 30 -17.90 -5.82 3.74
N PRO A 31 -17.25 -4.65 3.63
CA PRO A 31 -16.78 -4.20 2.34
C PRO A 31 -15.98 -5.35 1.77
N ALA A 32 -16.38 -5.82 0.59
CA ALA A 32 -15.54 -6.72 -0.17
C ALA A 32 -14.16 -6.08 -0.06
N ARG A 33 -13.24 -6.73 0.63
CA ARG A 33 -11.85 -6.31 0.64
C ARG A 33 -11.41 -6.44 -0.80
N THR A 34 -11.71 -5.42 -1.56
CA THR A 34 -10.95 -5.15 -2.77
C THR A 34 -9.52 -5.19 -2.27
N ALA A 35 -8.74 -6.12 -2.78
CA ALA A 35 -7.33 -6.18 -2.48
C ALA A 35 -6.78 -4.81 -2.86
N GLN A 36 -6.74 -3.89 -1.88
CA GLN A 36 -6.14 -2.59 -2.08
C GLN A 36 -4.69 -2.88 -2.37
N ALA A 37 -4.26 -2.42 -3.51
CA ALA A 37 -2.87 -2.51 -3.88
C ALA A 37 -2.05 -1.85 -2.78
N GLU A 38 -1.31 -2.66 -2.03
CA GLU A 38 -0.42 -2.21 -0.98
C GLU A 38 0.98 -2.10 -1.54
N ILE A 39 1.58 -0.93 -1.40
CA ILE A 39 2.98 -0.72 -1.75
C ILE A 39 3.84 -1.14 -0.57
N ARG A 40 4.51 -2.27 -0.69
CA ARG A 40 5.49 -2.73 0.29
C ARG A 40 6.84 -2.13 -0.02
N LEU A 41 7.50 -1.60 1.00
CA LEU A 41 8.78 -0.95 0.82
C LEU A 41 9.73 -1.19 2.00
N ASP A 42 11.01 -1.12 1.68
CA ASP A 42 12.10 -1.08 2.64
C ASP A 42 12.78 0.28 2.57
N VAL A 43 13.20 0.79 3.71
CA VAL A 43 13.97 2.03 3.82
C VAL A 43 15.25 1.74 4.59
N GLU A 44 16.38 2.04 3.98
CA GLU A 44 17.70 1.95 4.59
C GLU A 44 18.32 3.34 4.67
N GLU A 45 19.04 3.61 5.72
CA GLU A 45 19.76 4.87 5.91
C GLU A 45 21.26 4.64 5.80
N THR A 46 21.91 5.45 4.98
CA THR A 46 23.37 5.58 4.95
C THR A 46 23.76 6.92 5.56
N PRO A 47 25.05 7.21 5.84
CA PRO A 47 25.47 8.51 6.33
C PRO A 47 25.01 9.69 5.45
N ASP A 48 24.91 9.48 4.13
CA ASP A 48 24.65 10.55 3.17
C ASP A 48 23.26 10.48 2.53
N SER A 49 22.58 9.35 2.59
CA SER A 49 21.38 9.12 1.81
C SER A 49 20.39 8.17 2.48
N TYR A 50 19.15 8.19 2.00
CA TYR A 50 18.18 7.14 2.23
C TYR A 50 18.01 6.30 0.97
N LEU A 51 17.98 4.99 1.13
CA LEU A 51 17.74 4.04 0.06
C LEU A 51 16.36 3.44 0.27
N VAL A 52 15.46 3.65 -0.69
CA VAL A 52 14.09 3.13 -0.65
C VAL A 52 13.93 2.10 -1.75
N ARG A 53 13.40 0.93 -1.40
CA ARG A 53 13.01 -0.11 -2.36
C ARG A 53 11.54 -0.40 -2.19
N ALA A 54 10.76 -0.24 -3.25
CA ALA A 54 9.33 -0.49 -3.26
C ALA A 54 8.99 -1.57 -4.30
N ASP A 55 8.17 -2.52 -3.90
CA ASP A 55 7.72 -3.59 -4.78
C ASP A 55 6.54 -3.10 -5.63
N LEU A 56 6.78 -2.94 -6.93
CA LEU A 56 5.79 -2.51 -7.91
C LEU A 56 5.79 -3.46 -9.12
N PRO A 57 5.36 -4.71 -8.95
CA PRO A 57 5.39 -5.70 -10.02
C PRO A 57 4.35 -5.40 -11.09
N GLY A 58 4.71 -5.60 -12.34
CA GLY A 58 3.79 -5.46 -13.47
C GLY A 58 3.40 -4.02 -13.79
N VAL A 59 4.16 -3.03 -13.34
CA VAL A 59 3.90 -1.61 -13.55
C VAL A 59 4.98 -1.02 -14.46
N ALA A 60 4.57 -0.22 -15.43
CA ALA A 60 5.49 0.52 -16.28
C ALA A 60 5.95 1.82 -15.60
N LYS A 61 7.07 2.36 -16.04
CA LYS A 61 7.64 3.61 -15.46
C LYS A 61 6.68 4.80 -15.52
N ASP A 62 5.90 4.92 -16.58
CA ASP A 62 4.92 5.99 -16.79
C ASP A 62 3.70 5.90 -15.84
N GLN A 63 3.53 4.76 -15.18
CA GLN A 63 2.47 4.52 -14.20
C GLN A 63 2.90 4.83 -12.76
N ILE A 64 4.17 5.18 -12.57
CA ILE A 64 4.77 5.46 -11.24
C ILE A 64 5.05 6.95 -11.15
N GLN A 65 4.62 7.56 -10.05
CA GLN A 65 4.94 8.94 -9.71
C GLN A 65 5.61 8.98 -8.34
N VAL A 66 6.67 9.75 -8.24
CA VAL A 66 7.39 10.00 -6.99
C VAL A 66 7.41 11.50 -6.74
N GLU A 67 6.89 11.90 -5.61
CA GLU A 67 6.90 13.30 -5.16
C GLU A 67 7.74 13.42 -3.91
N ILE A 68 8.63 14.39 -3.89
CA ILE A 68 9.48 14.70 -2.73
C ILE A 68 9.15 16.09 -2.24
N ASN A 69 8.75 16.17 -0.99
CA ASN A 69 8.48 17.43 -0.31
C ASN A 69 9.20 17.45 1.02
N GLU A 70 10.35 18.12 1.07
CA GLU A 70 11.24 18.20 2.23
C GLU A 70 11.63 16.81 2.76
N ASP A 71 11.06 16.37 3.86
CA ASP A 71 11.31 15.07 4.50
C ASP A 71 10.28 14.00 4.13
N VAL A 72 9.27 14.34 3.33
CA VAL A 72 8.20 13.42 2.93
C VAL A 72 8.40 12.98 1.49
N VAL A 73 8.38 11.69 1.27
CA VAL A 73 8.43 11.05 -0.06
C VAL A 73 7.13 10.30 -0.28
N LYS A 74 6.43 10.64 -1.36
CA LYS A 74 5.19 9.99 -1.75
C LYS A 74 5.40 9.20 -3.04
N ILE A 75 5.07 7.94 -3.00
CA ILE A 75 5.06 7.05 -4.16
C ILE A 75 3.61 6.77 -4.51
N SER A 76 3.24 7.04 -5.76
CA SER A 76 1.90 6.76 -6.30
C SER A 76 2.03 5.87 -7.51
N VAL A 77 1.12 4.93 -7.65
CA VAL A 77 1.10 3.99 -8.77
C VAL A 77 -0.33 3.79 -9.25
N GLU A 78 -0.48 3.64 -10.57
CA GLU A 78 -1.72 3.27 -11.20
C GLU A 78 -1.58 1.90 -11.86
N TYR A 79 -2.30 0.90 -11.34
CA TYR A 79 -2.35 -0.42 -11.91
C TYR A 79 -3.41 -0.47 -13.00
N LYS A 80 -2.97 -0.56 -14.25
CA LYS A 80 -3.87 -0.72 -15.39
C LYS A 80 -4.25 -2.19 -15.54
N ARG A 81 -5.54 -2.42 -15.71
CA ARG A 81 -6.05 -3.74 -16.08
C ARG A 81 -6.37 -3.74 -17.56
N GLU A 82 -5.72 -4.62 -18.30
CA GLU A 82 -6.05 -4.85 -19.70
C GLU A 82 -7.25 -5.79 -19.79
N ALA A 83 -8.31 -5.33 -20.44
CA ALA A 83 -9.46 -6.17 -20.74
C ALA A 83 -9.25 -6.79 -22.13
N THR A 84 -9.35 -8.12 -22.20
CA THR A 84 -9.34 -8.85 -23.48
C THR A 84 -10.75 -8.87 -24.01
N ALA A 85 -10.94 -8.49 -25.29
CA ALA A 85 -12.23 -8.56 -25.95
C ALA A 85 -12.77 -10.00 -25.94
N ASP A 86 -14.07 -10.16 -25.70
CA ASP A 86 -14.76 -11.45 -25.63
C ASP A 86 -14.29 -12.39 -24.51
N ALA A 87 -13.48 -11.90 -23.58
CA ALA A 87 -13.05 -12.69 -22.44
C ALA A 87 -13.94 -12.46 -21.21
N LYS A 88 -14.30 -13.54 -20.53
CA LYS A 88 -15.01 -13.51 -19.26
C LYS A 88 -14.02 -13.70 -18.12
N SER A 89 -14.00 -12.78 -17.17
CA SER A 89 -13.17 -12.92 -15.99
C SER A 89 -13.71 -14.01 -15.07
N LEU A 90 -12.91 -15.05 -14.84
CA LEU A 90 -13.25 -16.14 -13.92
C LEU A 90 -12.68 -15.91 -12.52
N ARG A 91 -11.55 -15.23 -12.43
CA ARG A 91 -10.89 -14.89 -11.17
C ARG A 91 -10.07 -13.62 -11.36
N SER A 92 -10.12 -12.75 -10.37
CA SER A 92 -9.40 -11.49 -10.39
C SER A 92 -8.84 -11.19 -9.00
N GLU A 93 -7.58 -11.53 -8.81
CA GLU A 93 -6.86 -11.35 -7.52
C GLU A 93 -5.69 -10.35 -7.64
N ARG A 94 -5.29 -10.03 -8.87
CA ARG A 94 -4.20 -9.07 -9.08
C ARG A 94 -4.64 -7.67 -8.69
N ALA A 95 -3.70 -6.89 -8.15
CA ALA A 95 -3.92 -5.50 -7.79
C ALA A 95 -4.45 -4.69 -8.99
N SER A 96 -5.42 -3.83 -8.74
CA SER A 96 -5.98 -2.92 -9.73
C SER A 96 -6.32 -1.60 -9.09
N GLY A 97 -6.44 -0.56 -9.91
CA GLY A 97 -6.71 0.80 -9.44
C GLY A 97 -5.43 1.53 -9.07
N SER A 98 -5.53 2.49 -8.18
CA SER A 98 -4.41 3.31 -7.73
C SER A 98 -4.00 2.96 -6.31
N ALA A 99 -2.71 3.05 -6.02
CA ALA A 99 -2.16 2.95 -4.69
C ALA A 99 -1.17 4.09 -4.46
N SER A 100 -1.07 4.54 -3.23
CA SER A 100 -0.06 5.52 -2.85
C SER A 100 0.46 5.24 -1.46
N ARG A 101 1.71 5.60 -1.23
CA ARG A 101 2.33 5.51 0.07
C ARG A 101 3.23 6.71 0.31
N SER A 102 3.06 7.35 1.45
CA SER A 102 3.91 8.46 1.92
C SER A 102 4.77 7.99 3.07
N ILE A 103 6.05 8.29 3.00
CA ILE A 103 7.01 8.01 4.05
C ILE A 103 7.72 9.28 4.45
N ARG A 104 7.90 9.47 5.75
CA ARG A 104 8.64 10.59 6.30
C ARG A 104 10.03 10.12 6.70
N GLN A 105 11.04 10.85 6.23
CA GLN A 105 12.42 10.59 6.59
C GLN A 105 12.82 11.45 7.82
N PRO A 106 13.79 11.01 8.63
CA PRO A 106 14.26 11.80 9.76
C PRO A 106 14.84 13.16 9.37
N LEU A 107 15.45 13.27 8.19
CA LEU A 107 16.03 14.49 7.66
C LEU A 107 15.44 14.82 6.28
N ALA A 108 15.46 16.10 5.93
CA ALA A 108 15.06 16.56 4.62
C ALA A 108 15.93 15.96 3.51
N VAL A 109 15.33 15.72 2.36
CA VAL A 109 15.95 15.12 1.18
C VAL A 109 16.24 16.19 0.15
N ASP A 110 17.39 16.09 -0.50
CA ASP A 110 17.71 16.94 -1.64
C ASP A 110 17.06 16.36 -2.90
N ALA A 111 15.89 16.91 -3.26
CA ALA A 111 15.14 16.47 -4.40
C ALA A 111 15.87 16.62 -5.74
N ALA A 112 16.75 17.63 -5.84
CA ALA A 112 17.51 17.87 -7.06
C ALA A 112 18.55 16.77 -7.36
N LYS A 113 19.04 16.10 -6.33
CA LYS A 113 20.03 15.02 -6.43
C LYS A 113 19.42 13.64 -6.27
N ALA A 114 18.11 13.54 -6.07
CA ALA A 114 17.43 12.25 -5.96
C ALA A 114 17.46 11.50 -7.29
N ASP A 115 17.63 10.18 -7.21
CA ASP A 115 17.64 9.27 -8.36
C ASP A 115 16.58 8.18 -8.15
N ALA A 116 15.97 7.76 -9.25
CA ALA A 116 14.95 6.73 -9.25
C ALA A 116 15.20 5.74 -10.39
N LYS A 117 15.15 4.45 -10.07
CA LYS A 117 15.26 3.35 -11.04
C LYS A 117 14.16 2.35 -10.80
N HIS A 118 13.59 1.83 -11.88
CA HIS A 118 12.61 0.75 -11.81
C HIS A 118 13.16 -0.45 -12.58
N VAL A 119 13.56 -1.49 -11.87
CA VAL A 119 14.20 -2.68 -12.42
C VAL A 119 13.58 -3.92 -11.77
N ASP A 120 13.22 -4.90 -12.59
CA ASP A 120 12.67 -6.19 -12.14
C ASP A 120 11.45 -6.07 -11.20
N GLY A 121 10.61 -5.07 -11.44
CA GLY A 121 9.43 -4.80 -10.62
C GLY A 121 9.72 -4.12 -9.28
N VAL A 122 10.93 -3.64 -9.07
CA VAL A 122 11.34 -2.94 -7.85
C VAL A 122 11.70 -1.49 -8.19
N LEU A 123 11.01 -0.55 -7.56
CA LEU A 123 11.39 0.85 -7.61
C LEU A 123 12.48 1.10 -6.59
N GLN A 124 13.63 1.57 -7.03
CA GLN A 124 14.77 1.93 -6.20
C GLN A 124 14.94 3.44 -6.22
N LEU A 125 14.87 4.06 -5.04
CA LEU A 125 15.10 5.48 -4.86
C LEU A 125 16.39 5.68 -4.06
N THR A 126 17.24 6.56 -4.56
CA THR A 126 18.38 7.08 -3.81
C THR A 126 18.08 8.54 -3.47
N LEU A 127 17.96 8.82 -2.20
CA LEU A 127 17.51 10.10 -1.68
C LEU A 127 18.64 10.74 -0.86
N PRO A 128 19.51 11.57 -1.46
CA PRO A 128 20.55 12.25 -0.71
C PRO A 128 19.96 13.14 0.36
N LYS A 129 20.58 13.13 1.53
CA LYS A 129 20.20 14.02 2.62
C LYS A 129 20.55 15.47 2.24
N GLN A 130 19.64 16.38 2.55
CA GLN A 130 19.92 17.79 2.39
C GLN A 130 21.03 18.20 3.36
N ALA A 131 22.00 18.97 2.87
CA ALA A 131 23.05 19.50 3.73
C ALA A 131 22.42 20.34 4.86
N PRO A 132 22.85 20.14 6.13
CA PRO A 132 22.32 20.93 7.23
C PRO A 132 22.62 22.40 7.00
N SER A 133 21.57 23.22 6.91
CA SER A 133 21.71 24.67 6.83
C SER A 133 21.96 25.24 8.24
N THR A 134 23.12 24.96 8.77
CA THR A 134 23.54 25.56 10.04
C THR A 134 24.11 26.93 9.76
N LYS A 135 23.39 27.96 10.16
CA LYS A 135 23.89 29.33 10.09
C LYS A 135 24.58 29.67 11.41
N ARG A 136 25.88 29.88 11.36
CA ARG A 136 26.63 30.38 12.51
C ARG A 136 26.43 31.88 12.61
N LEU A 137 25.87 32.34 13.71
CA LEU A 137 25.72 33.78 13.99
C LEU A 137 26.97 34.32 14.61
N THR A 138 27.46 35.44 14.08
CA THR A 138 28.53 36.23 14.70
C THR A 138 27.91 37.13 15.73
N ILE A 139 28.39 37.05 16.97
CA ILE A 139 27.95 37.91 18.07
C ILE A 139 28.88 39.14 18.10
N ASN A 140 28.28 40.28 17.96
CA ASN A 140 28.98 41.54 18.10
C ASN A 140 28.94 42.03 19.55
#